data_ad87b1cd6d5fe7c7af2232ea908ec1df
#
_entry.id   ad87b1cd6d5fe7c7af2232ea908ec1df
#
_cell.length_a   1.000
_cell.length_b   1.000
_cell.length_c   1.000
_cell.angle_alpha   90.00
_cell.angle_beta   90.00
_cell.angle_gamma   90.00
#
_symmetry.space_group_name_H-M   'P 1'
#
loop_
_entity.id
_entity.type
_entity.pdbx_description
1 polymer ?
#
loop_
_entity_poly.entity_id
_entity_poly.type
_entity_poly.pdbx_seq_one_letter_code
_entity_poly.pdbx_strand_id
1 'polypeptide(L)'
;MKSKRFIPVIFVFFLSALFAGNALHFVELGNFPLENGQQIIDCRIGYRIYGNINSDSSNVILYPCWFGGTSEHIGALIRIHAFLDTTRFAVLALDALGNGVSSSPSNSVLQPGNHFPDISIADMSTAAYHVLQQFHIDRLHAVVGGSMGGMQAFEFIAAYPGVADKAVIYVASPRASAYDLLRWEAARRIIELGRDHGLPEAEYMLPLQINQTLNGKSPDFFSREMSREDVTDLLKNLQSYKPGIFPADNFYCQSGAIIRHDISRHDNNDPERTAKRIKIPLLLIVNKQDHLVAPWPAMEFAKKNGAKLLVLDNNRGHLGITHEIAKVRKAMNRFLRQR
;
A
#
# COMPACT_ATOMS: atom_id res chain seq x y z
N MET A 1 8.54 -26.50 26.17
CA MET A 1 9.01 -25.66 25.05
C MET A 1 7.85 -25.46 24.07
N LYS A 2 7.22 -24.28 24.05
CA LYS A 2 6.12 -24.00 23.10
C LYS A 2 6.76 -23.50 21.81
N SER A 3 6.66 -24.28 20.76
CA SER A 3 7.05 -23.89 19.40
C SER A 3 6.30 -22.60 19.03
N LYS A 4 7.02 -21.47 19.00
CA LYS A 4 6.49 -20.22 18.45
C LYS A 4 6.42 -20.41 16.93
N ARG A 5 5.22 -20.64 16.40
CA ARG A 5 4.99 -20.69 14.96
C ARG A 5 5.41 -19.36 14.33
N PHE A 6 6.48 -19.42 13.58
CA PHE A 6 7.05 -18.31 12.83
C PHE A 6 6.13 -18.02 11.62
N ILE A 7 5.54 -16.86 11.58
CA ILE A 7 4.85 -16.37 10.37
C ILE A 7 5.92 -15.63 9.57
N PRO A 8 6.33 -16.15 8.40
CA PRO A 8 7.32 -15.45 7.56
C PRO A 8 6.78 -14.09 7.13
N VAL A 9 7.70 -13.12 6.95
CA VAL A 9 7.42 -11.77 6.42
C VAL A 9 7.20 -11.82 4.91
N ILE A 10 6.72 -12.90 4.39
CA ILE A 10 6.05 -12.91 3.10
C ILE A 10 4.73 -12.19 3.36
N PHE A 11 4.49 -11.08 2.65
CA PHE A 11 3.16 -10.52 2.53
C PHE A 11 2.17 -11.67 2.60
N VAL A 12 1.22 -11.61 3.54
CA VAL A 12 0.30 -12.69 3.89
C VAL A 12 -0.37 -13.25 2.63
N PHE A 13 0.26 -14.21 2.00
CA PHE A 13 -0.28 -14.94 0.84
C PHE A 13 -0.96 -16.26 1.22
N PHE A 14 -1.10 -16.59 2.51
CA PHE A 14 -1.74 -17.84 2.88
C PHE A 14 -2.75 -17.66 4.02
N LEU A 15 -3.95 -17.22 3.66
CA LEU A 15 -5.20 -17.62 4.34
C LEU A 15 -6.40 -17.50 3.38
N SER A 16 -6.33 -18.15 2.23
CA SER A 16 -7.40 -18.10 1.22
C SER A 16 -8.35 -19.30 1.22
N ALA A 17 -8.66 -19.90 2.34
CA ALA A 17 -9.45 -21.14 2.28
C ALA A 17 -10.59 -21.28 3.29
N LEU A 18 -11.15 -20.24 3.91
CA LEU A 18 -12.28 -20.50 4.83
C LEU A 18 -13.39 -19.44 4.94
N PHE A 19 -13.36 -18.34 4.19
CA PHE A 19 -14.47 -17.38 4.25
C PHE A 19 -14.79 -16.86 2.85
N ALA A 20 -16.04 -17.00 2.41
CA ALA A 20 -16.56 -16.31 1.23
C ALA A 20 -16.40 -14.80 1.47
N GLY A 21 -15.35 -14.20 0.88
CA GLY A 21 -15.15 -12.75 0.87
C GLY A 21 -16.18 -12.10 -0.06
N ASN A 22 -16.35 -10.77 0.04
CA ASN A 22 -17.15 -10.03 -0.91
C ASN A 22 -16.60 -10.24 -2.33
N ALA A 23 -17.48 -10.35 -3.33
CA ALA A 23 -17.10 -10.61 -4.70
C ALA A 23 -16.15 -9.54 -5.24
N LEU A 24 -15.17 -9.95 -6.04
CA LEU A 24 -14.33 -9.06 -6.83
C LEU A 24 -15.13 -8.54 -8.02
N HIS A 25 -15.12 -7.24 -8.20
CA HIS A 25 -15.72 -6.54 -9.33
C HIS A 25 -14.67 -5.66 -10.01
N PHE A 26 -14.97 -5.20 -11.21
CA PHE A 26 -14.11 -4.32 -11.99
C PHE A 26 -14.87 -3.08 -12.45
N VAL A 27 -14.14 -1.96 -12.48
CA VAL A 27 -14.53 -0.73 -13.17
C VAL A 27 -13.64 -0.62 -14.40
N GLU A 28 -14.25 -0.53 -15.58
CA GLU A 28 -13.53 -0.33 -16.83
C GLU A 28 -13.29 1.17 -17.04
N LEU A 29 -12.02 1.56 -17.24
CA LEU A 29 -11.62 2.94 -17.49
C LEU A 29 -11.27 3.19 -18.96
N GLY A 30 -11.29 2.14 -19.80
CA GLY A 30 -10.90 2.23 -21.22
C GLY A 30 -9.42 2.61 -21.39
N ASN A 31 -9.10 3.44 -22.37
CA ASN A 31 -7.75 3.95 -22.56
C ASN A 31 -7.46 5.03 -21.52
N PHE A 32 -6.72 4.67 -20.48
CA PHE A 32 -6.46 5.51 -19.32
C PHE A 32 -5.14 6.28 -19.49
N PRO A 33 -5.19 7.62 -19.62
CA PRO A 33 -4.00 8.44 -19.77
C PRO A 33 -3.23 8.51 -18.46
N LEU A 34 -1.90 8.46 -18.55
CA LEU A 34 -0.96 8.58 -17.44
C LEU A 34 -0.31 9.96 -17.41
N GLU A 35 0.16 10.40 -16.24
CA GLU A 35 0.79 11.72 -16.08
C GLU A 35 2.07 11.90 -16.92
N ASN A 36 2.74 10.80 -17.30
CA ASN A 36 3.92 10.81 -18.16
C ASN A 36 3.62 10.90 -19.68
N GLY A 37 2.35 11.05 -20.06
CA GLY A 37 1.89 11.11 -21.45
C GLY A 37 1.67 9.74 -22.12
N GLN A 38 1.98 8.63 -21.44
CA GLN A 38 1.61 7.29 -21.90
C GLN A 38 0.14 6.98 -21.57
N GLN A 39 -0.33 5.79 -21.93
CA GLN A 39 -1.68 5.33 -21.55
C GLN A 39 -1.67 3.83 -21.26
N ILE A 40 -2.56 3.38 -20.38
CA ILE A 40 -2.91 1.98 -20.24
C ILE A 40 -4.09 1.71 -21.15
N ILE A 41 -3.92 0.77 -22.09
CA ILE A 41 -5.00 0.36 -23.00
C ILE A 41 -5.90 -0.65 -22.28
N ASP A 42 -7.22 -0.48 -22.40
CA ASP A 42 -8.24 -1.31 -21.74
C ASP A 42 -7.99 -1.41 -20.22
N CYS A 43 -7.76 -0.25 -19.60
CA CYS A 43 -7.51 -0.13 -18.18
C CYS A 43 -8.74 -0.54 -17.37
N ARG A 44 -8.54 -1.39 -16.37
CA ARG A 44 -9.58 -1.77 -15.40
C ARG A 44 -9.05 -1.73 -13.97
N ILE A 45 -9.93 -1.40 -13.04
CA ILE A 45 -9.64 -1.35 -11.61
C ILE A 45 -10.50 -2.37 -10.88
N GLY A 46 -9.84 -3.32 -10.22
CA GLY A 46 -10.50 -4.29 -9.35
C GLY A 46 -10.92 -3.65 -8.04
N TYR A 47 -12.08 -4.04 -7.51
CA TYR A 47 -12.56 -3.55 -6.23
C TYR A 47 -13.44 -4.57 -5.49
N ARG A 48 -13.54 -4.37 -4.18
CA ARG A 48 -14.52 -5.00 -3.30
C ARG A 48 -15.13 -3.97 -2.38
N ILE A 49 -16.39 -4.21 -1.97
CA ILE A 49 -17.08 -3.36 -1.00
C ILE A 49 -17.35 -4.18 0.26
N TYR A 50 -16.92 -3.67 1.41
CA TYR A 50 -17.17 -4.25 2.73
C TYR A 50 -18.08 -3.33 3.52
N GLY A 51 -19.23 -3.85 3.98
CA GLY A 51 -20.31 -3.05 4.55
C GLY A 51 -21.29 -2.57 3.48
N ASN A 52 -22.22 -1.70 3.87
CA ASN A 52 -23.27 -1.20 2.98
C ASN A 52 -23.12 0.30 2.76
N ILE A 53 -23.12 0.73 1.51
CA ILE A 53 -23.18 2.14 1.13
C ILE A 53 -24.59 2.66 1.46
N ASN A 54 -24.70 3.75 2.23
CA ASN A 54 -25.97 4.39 2.48
C ASN A 54 -26.44 5.22 1.25
N SER A 55 -27.69 5.65 1.26
CA SER A 55 -28.33 6.29 0.09
C SER A 55 -27.64 7.58 -0.35
N ASP A 56 -26.96 8.30 0.54
CA ASP A 56 -26.26 9.54 0.27
C ASP A 56 -24.73 9.36 0.16
N SER A 57 -24.25 8.12 0.19
CA SER A 57 -22.83 7.73 0.14
C SER A 57 -21.95 8.38 1.23
N SER A 58 -22.55 9.00 2.26
CA SER A 58 -21.82 9.75 3.31
C SER A 58 -20.98 8.88 4.24
N ASN A 59 -21.11 7.54 4.17
CA ASN A 59 -20.37 6.59 4.98
C ASN A 59 -19.24 5.87 4.23
N VAL A 60 -18.91 6.28 3.00
CA VAL A 60 -17.92 5.58 2.18
C VAL A 60 -16.51 5.94 2.62
N ILE A 61 -15.70 4.91 2.84
CA ILE A 61 -14.25 4.99 3.04
C ILE A 61 -13.55 4.41 1.82
N LEU A 62 -12.75 5.21 1.14
CA LEU A 62 -11.84 4.75 0.09
C LEU A 62 -10.61 4.10 0.74
N TYR A 63 -10.28 2.88 0.33
CA TYR A 63 -9.13 2.15 0.86
C TYR A 63 -8.29 1.52 -0.27
N PRO A 64 -7.31 2.26 -0.81
CA PRO A 64 -6.39 1.72 -1.81
C PRO A 64 -5.43 0.70 -1.20
N CYS A 65 -5.11 -0.34 -1.98
CA CYS A 65 -4.24 -1.44 -1.55
C CYS A 65 -2.77 -0.99 -1.44
N TRP A 66 -2.04 -1.68 -0.58
CA TRP A 66 -0.59 -1.55 -0.46
C TRP A 66 0.17 -2.29 -1.57
N PHE A 67 1.48 -2.18 -1.58
CA PHE A 67 2.39 -2.81 -2.54
C PHE A 67 2.17 -4.33 -2.61
N GLY A 68 1.83 -4.85 -3.78
CA GLY A 68 1.47 -6.26 -3.98
C GLY A 68 0.23 -6.73 -3.21
N GLY A 69 -0.45 -5.84 -2.49
CA GLY A 69 -1.69 -6.15 -1.78
C GLY A 69 -2.89 -6.17 -2.71
N THR A 70 -3.97 -6.81 -2.26
CA THR A 70 -5.25 -6.87 -2.97
C THR A 70 -6.39 -6.40 -2.08
N SER A 71 -7.52 -6.07 -2.70
CA SER A 71 -8.76 -5.73 -1.98
C SER A 71 -9.22 -6.87 -1.05
N GLU A 72 -8.90 -8.14 -1.35
CA GLU A 72 -9.14 -9.29 -0.45
C GLU A 72 -8.30 -9.22 0.83
N HIS A 73 -7.04 -8.77 0.72
CA HIS A 73 -6.18 -8.58 1.90
C HIS A 73 -6.73 -7.50 2.84
N ILE A 74 -7.34 -6.43 2.30
CA ILE A 74 -8.06 -5.41 3.10
C ILE A 74 -9.24 -6.08 3.81
N GLY A 75 -10.02 -6.90 3.11
CA GLY A 75 -11.09 -7.69 3.70
C GLY A 75 -10.61 -8.60 4.83
N ALA A 76 -9.44 -9.22 4.69
CA ALA A 76 -8.85 -10.03 5.74
C ALA A 76 -8.51 -9.20 7.00
N LEU A 77 -7.95 -7.99 6.86
CA LEU A 77 -7.72 -7.08 7.99
C LEU A 77 -9.03 -6.72 8.70
N ILE A 78 -10.08 -6.45 7.93
CA ILE A 78 -11.40 -6.12 8.48
C ILE A 78 -11.97 -7.34 9.25
N ARG A 79 -11.98 -8.52 8.66
CA ARG A 79 -12.54 -9.73 9.26
C ARG A 79 -11.77 -10.21 10.49
N ILE A 80 -10.43 -10.28 10.38
CA ILE A 80 -9.59 -10.88 11.43
C ILE A 80 -9.36 -9.91 12.59
N HIS A 81 -9.19 -8.63 12.28
CA HIS A 81 -8.76 -7.65 13.27
C HIS A 81 -9.82 -6.59 13.61
N ALA A 82 -11.00 -6.65 12.99
CA ALA A 82 -12.02 -5.59 13.08
C ALA A 82 -11.39 -4.19 12.86
N PHE A 83 -10.50 -4.10 11.87
CA PHE A 83 -9.65 -2.95 11.64
C PHE A 83 -10.48 -1.69 11.34
N LEU A 84 -11.57 -1.86 10.59
CA LEU A 84 -12.60 -0.85 10.35
C LEU A 84 -13.98 -1.39 10.74
N ASP A 85 -14.84 -0.52 11.22
CA ASP A 85 -16.21 -0.85 11.65
C ASP A 85 -17.17 -0.82 10.44
N THR A 86 -17.30 -1.96 9.77
CA THR A 86 -18.16 -2.09 8.58
C THR A 86 -19.66 -2.14 8.89
N THR A 87 -20.07 -2.10 10.15
CA THR A 87 -21.48 -1.88 10.51
C THR A 87 -21.88 -0.41 10.34
N ARG A 88 -20.90 0.50 10.31
CA ARG A 88 -21.09 1.95 10.15
C ARG A 88 -20.60 2.48 8.83
N PHE A 89 -19.51 1.93 8.31
CA PHE A 89 -18.82 2.40 7.12
C PHE A 89 -18.87 1.36 6.00
N ALA A 90 -19.02 1.85 4.80
CA ALA A 90 -18.80 1.08 3.60
C ALA A 90 -17.36 1.29 3.15
N VAL A 91 -16.56 0.23 3.12
CA VAL A 91 -15.16 0.30 2.69
C VAL A 91 -15.07 -0.10 1.22
N LEU A 92 -14.81 0.87 0.35
CA LEU A 92 -14.49 0.66 -1.05
C LEU A 92 -12.99 0.37 -1.14
N ALA A 93 -12.64 -0.92 -1.15
CA ALA A 93 -11.28 -1.42 -1.24
C ALA A 93 -10.89 -1.54 -2.71
N LEU A 94 -9.90 -0.75 -3.16
CA LEU A 94 -9.43 -0.75 -4.55
C LEU A 94 -8.12 -1.50 -4.69
N ASP A 95 -8.06 -2.35 -5.71
CA ASP A 95 -6.84 -2.97 -6.18
C ASP A 95 -6.00 -1.93 -6.94
N ALA A 96 -4.75 -1.74 -6.52
CA ALA A 96 -3.87 -0.75 -7.15
C ALA A 96 -3.44 -1.21 -8.55
N LEU A 97 -3.19 -0.27 -9.46
CA LEU A 97 -2.54 -0.57 -10.74
C LEU A 97 -1.23 -1.32 -10.49
N GLY A 98 -0.94 -2.29 -11.33
CA GLY A 98 0.28 -3.09 -11.22
C GLY A 98 0.26 -4.19 -10.16
N ASN A 99 -0.87 -4.45 -9.46
CA ASN A 99 -0.93 -5.46 -8.39
C ASN A 99 -1.28 -6.88 -8.85
N GLY A 100 -1.56 -7.08 -10.16
CA GLY A 100 -1.94 -8.37 -10.72
C GLY A 100 -3.45 -8.64 -10.72
N VAL A 101 -4.27 -7.77 -10.10
CA VAL A 101 -5.74 -7.80 -10.16
C VAL A 101 -6.26 -6.69 -11.06
N SER A 102 -5.99 -5.43 -10.75
CA SER A 102 -6.16 -4.30 -11.66
C SER A 102 -5.19 -4.43 -12.83
N SER A 103 -5.34 -3.60 -13.86
CA SER A 103 -4.42 -3.59 -15.01
C SER A 103 -2.96 -3.57 -14.55
N SER A 104 -2.19 -4.53 -15.04
CA SER A 104 -0.84 -4.85 -14.57
C SER A 104 -0.01 -5.46 -15.69
N PRO A 105 1.32 -5.39 -15.62
CA PRO A 105 2.21 -6.09 -16.55
C PRO A 105 1.87 -7.57 -16.75
N SER A 106 1.46 -8.27 -15.69
CA SER A 106 1.19 -9.70 -15.71
C SER A 106 -0.17 -10.10 -16.30
N ASN A 107 -1.11 -9.16 -16.45
CA ASN A 107 -2.47 -9.46 -16.91
C ASN A 107 -2.95 -8.58 -18.09
N SER A 108 -2.16 -7.62 -18.54
CA SER A 108 -2.46 -6.85 -19.74
C SER A 108 -2.22 -7.71 -20.99
N VAL A 109 -3.23 -7.78 -21.86
CA VAL A 109 -3.13 -8.52 -23.13
C VAL A 109 -2.38 -7.70 -24.18
N LEU A 110 -2.63 -6.39 -24.21
CA LEU A 110 -2.10 -5.49 -25.25
C LEU A 110 -0.73 -4.89 -24.86
N GLN A 111 -0.42 -4.86 -23.57
CA GLN A 111 0.81 -4.25 -23.04
C GLN A 111 1.43 -5.18 -21.97
N PRO A 112 1.78 -6.44 -22.28
CA PRO A 112 2.29 -7.38 -21.29
C PRO A 112 3.75 -7.09 -20.89
N GLY A 113 4.10 -7.45 -19.65
CA GLY A 113 5.47 -7.41 -19.16
C GLY A 113 6.08 -6.01 -19.25
N ASN A 114 7.25 -5.90 -19.90
CA ASN A 114 7.97 -4.63 -20.11
C ASN A 114 7.32 -3.66 -21.10
N HIS A 115 6.26 -4.07 -21.81
CA HIS A 115 5.46 -3.17 -22.64
C HIS A 115 4.39 -2.43 -21.85
N PHE A 116 4.15 -2.83 -20.59
CA PHE A 116 3.24 -2.08 -19.72
C PHE A 116 3.87 -0.73 -19.38
N PRO A 117 3.08 0.37 -19.46
CA PRO A 117 3.64 1.69 -19.24
C PRO A 117 4.09 1.91 -17.79
N ASP A 118 5.03 2.83 -17.61
CA ASP A 118 5.45 3.30 -16.29
C ASP A 118 4.31 4.08 -15.62
N ILE A 119 3.82 3.55 -14.50
CA ILE A 119 2.78 4.19 -13.69
C ILE A 119 3.37 4.94 -12.51
N SER A 120 2.59 5.84 -11.93
CA SER A 120 2.92 6.58 -10.72
C SER A 120 1.86 6.38 -9.62
N ILE A 121 2.17 6.83 -8.39
CA ILE A 121 1.17 6.91 -7.31
C ILE A 121 0.05 7.90 -7.69
N ALA A 122 0.35 8.93 -8.49
CA ALA A 122 -0.65 9.86 -8.99
C ALA A 122 -1.63 9.19 -9.94
N ASP A 123 -1.14 8.36 -10.86
CA ASP A 123 -2.00 7.62 -11.76
C ASP A 123 -2.94 6.68 -10.99
N MET A 124 -2.44 6.01 -9.93
CA MET A 124 -3.28 5.19 -9.05
C MET A 124 -4.37 6.02 -8.36
N SER A 125 -4.04 7.22 -7.89
CA SER A 125 -4.99 8.13 -7.25
C SER A 125 -6.00 8.68 -8.24
N THR A 126 -5.58 8.99 -9.47
CA THR A 126 -6.45 9.42 -10.55
C THR A 126 -7.42 8.31 -10.96
N ALA A 127 -6.93 7.08 -11.07
CA ALA A 127 -7.78 5.92 -11.32
C ALA A 127 -8.83 5.73 -10.21
N ALA A 128 -8.44 5.89 -8.95
CA ALA A 128 -9.36 5.84 -7.81
C ALA A 128 -10.44 6.93 -7.90
N TYR A 129 -10.06 8.15 -8.29
CA TYR A 129 -11.01 9.24 -8.49
C TYR A 129 -12.01 8.92 -9.61
N HIS A 130 -11.57 8.37 -10.75
CA HIS A 130 -12.46 7.94 -11.83
C HIS A 130 -13.41 6.81 -11.39
N VAL A 131 -12.94 5.89 -10.53
CA VAL A 131 -13.83 4.89 -9.92
C VAL A 131 -14.93 5.56 -9.10
N LEU A 132 -14.61 6.56 -8.27
CA LEU A 132 -15.62 7.29 -7.49
C LEU A 132 -16.64 8.00 -8.39
N GLN A 133 -16.19 8.62 -9.48
CA GLN A 133 -17.08 9.26 -10.46
C GLN A 133 -18.07 8.26 -11.07
N GLN A 134 -17.63 7.05 -11.43
CA GLN A 134 -18.54 6.01 -11.96
C GLN A 134 -19.55 5.50 -10.91
N PHE A 135 -19.20 5.58 -9.63
CA PHE A 135 -20.11 5.29 -8.51
C PHE A 135 -20.99 6.48 -8.11
N HIS A 136 -20.83 7.64 -8.74
CA HIS A 136 -21.47 8.91 -8.36
C HIS A 136 -21.21 9.27 -6.88
N ILE A 137 -19.98 9.02 -6.41
CA ILE A 137 -19.54 9.36 -5.06
C ILE A 137 -18.72 10.64 -5.14
N ASP A 138 -19.35 11.77 -4.85
CA ASP A 138 -18.71 13.09 -4.90
C ASP A 138 -17.92 13.40 -3.63
N ARG A 139 -18.26 12.72 -2.53
CA ARG A 139 -17.63 12.96 -1.22
C ARG A 139 -17.48 11.68 -0.41
N LEU A 140 -16.30 11.52 0.16
CA LEU A 140 -15.94 10.38 1.00
C LEU A 140 -15.98 10.77 2.48
N HIS A 141 -16.47 9.87 3.34
CA HIS A 141 -16.29 10.01 4.78
C HIS A 141 -14.80 10.08 5.14
N ALA A 142 -13.98 9.22 4.51
CA ALA A 142 -12.54 9.23 4.71
C ALA A 142 -11.79 8.52 3.58
N VAL A 143 -10.48 8.84 3.47
CA VAL A 143 -9.51 7.96 2.82
C VAL A 143 -8.67 7.28 3.89
N VAL A 144 -8.52 5.95 3.80
CA VAL A 144 -7.70 5.15 4.72
C VAL A 144 -6.69 4.38 3.91
N GLY A 145 -5.42 4.46 4.25
CA GLY A 145 -4.39 3.70 3.52
C GLY A 145 -3.15 3.43 4.35
N GLY A 146 -2.52 2.29 4.07
CA GLY A 146 -1.24 1.91 4.67
C GLY A 146 -0.18 1.64 3.63
N SER A 147 1.10 1.91 3.96
CA SER A 147 2.23 1.69 3.06
C SER A 147 2.00 2.40 1.71
N MET A 148 2.18 1.73 0.57
CA MET A 148 1.87 2.30 -0.74
C MET A 148 0.40 2.75 -0.87
N GLY A 149 -0.56 2.09 -0.21
CA GLY A 149 -1.95 2.57 -0.12
C GLY A 149 -2.07 3.89 0.65
N GLY A 150 -1.20 4.11 1.63
CA GLY A 150 -1.10 5.39 2.33
C GLY A 150 -0.41 6.48 1.49
N MET A 151 0.54 6.13 0.62
CA MET A 151 1.10 7.04 -0.38
C MET A 151 0.01 7.49 -1.37
N GLN A 152 -0.83 6.55 -1.83
CA GLN A 152 -2.01 6.86 -2.65
C GLN A 152 -3.00 7.77 -1.91
N ALA A 153 -3.21 7.53 -0.61
CA ALA A 153 -4.08 8.39 0.21
C ALA A 153 -3.51 9.81 0.36
N PHE A 154 -2.20 9.97 0.58
CA PHE A 154 -1.54 11.28 0.59
C PHE A 154 -1.72 12.00 -0.76
N GLU A 155 -1.47 11.28 -1.85
CA GLU A 155 -1.63 11.79 -3.20
C GLU A 155 -3.08 12.21 -3.47
N PHE A 156 -4.03 11.35 -3.11
CA PHE A 156 -5.46 11.60 -3.33
C PHE A 156 -5.94 12.89 -2.66
N ILE A 157 -5.60 13.08 -1.38
CA ILE A 157 -6.01 14.30 -0.66
C ILE A 157 -5.26 15.56 -1.11
N ALA A 158 -4.09 15.41 -1.73
CA ALA A 158 -3.35 16.51 -2.32
C ALA A 158 -3.90 16.92 -3.69
N ALA A 159 -4.25 15.93 -4.53
CA ALA A 159 -4.75 16.16 -5.88
C ALA A 159 -6.24 16.55 -5.93
N TYR A 160 -7.05 16.01 -5.01
CA TYR A 160 -8.52 16.18 -4.98
C TYR A 160 -9.01 16.80 -3.66
N PRO A 161 -8.67 18.06 -3.38
CA PRO A 161 -9.09 18.74 -2.16
C PRO A 161 -10.62 18.84 -2.08
N GLY A 162 -11.17 18.51 -0.93
CA GLY A 162 -12.63 18.58 -0.68
C GLY A 162 -13.41 17.31 -1.02
N VAL A 163 -12.80 16.31 -1.67
CA VAL A 163 -13.45 15.02 -1.95
C VAL A 163 -13.53 14.13 -0.71
N ALA A 164 -12.63 14.28 0.25
CA ALA A 164 -12.65 13.52 1.50
C ALA A 164 -12.78 14.43 2.71
N ASP A 165 -13.57 14.02 3.71
CA ASP A 165 -13.74 14.74 4.96
C ASP A 165 -12.54 14.64 5.89
N LYS A 166 -11.82 13.51 5.85
CA LYS A 166 -10.64 13.23 6.67
C LYS A 166 -9.80 12.11 6.07
N ALA A 167 -8.58 11.91 6.57
CA ALA A 167 -7.80 10.75 6.18
C ALA A 167 -7.08 10.09 7.37
N VAL A 168 -6.90 8.77 7.28
CA VAL A 168 -6.07 7.96 8.18
C VAL A 168 -4.99 7.31 7.35
N ILE A 169 -3.75 7.66 7.60
CA ILE A 169 -2.60 7.18 6.83
C ILE A 169 -1.62 6.53 7.79
N TYR A 170 -1.22 5.29 7.52
CA TYR A 170 -0.35 4.54 8.41
C TYR A 170 0.82 3.89 7.68
N VAL A 171 1.99 3.87 8.32
CA VAL A 171 3.29 3.37 7.81
C VAL A 171 3.54 3.78 6.36
N ALA A 172 3.30 5.04 6.07
CA ALA A 172 3.42 5.63 4.74
C ALA A 172 4.07 7.01 4.82
N SER A 173 4.54 7.48 3.69
CA SER A 173 5.25 8.75 3.57
C SER A 173 4.62 9.62 2.49
N PRO A 174 4.60 10.96 2.64
CA PRO A 174 4.15 11.89 1.59
C PRO A 174 5.14 11.99 0.41
N ARG A 175 6.35 11.49 0.59
CA ARG A 175 7.40 11.42 -0.44
C ARG A 175 8.39 10.31 -0.11
N ALA A 176 9.03 9.74 -1.12
CA ALA A 176 10.15 8.84 -0.91
C ALA A 176 11.34 9.61 -0.31
N SER A 177 11.92 9.09 0.78
CA SER A 177 13.18 9.62 1.34
C SER A 177 14.39 9.10 0.55
N ALA A 178 15.56 9.68 0.76
CA ALA A 178 16.80 9.17 0.15
C ALA A 178 17.06 7.69 0.53
N TYR A 179 16.71 7.28 1.76
CA TYR A 179 16.79 5.89 2.19
C TYR A 179 15.83 5.00 1.40
N ASP A 180 14.58 5.43 1.23
CA ASP A 180 13.59 4.68 0.45
C ASP A 180 14.03 4.54 -1.02
N LEU A 181 14.55 5.62 -1.62
CA LEU A 181 15.06 5.62 -2.99
C LEU A 181 16.18 4.59 -3.17
N LEU A 182 17.22 4.63 -2.33
CA LEU A 182 18.35 3.68 -2.40
C LEU A 182 17.88 2.23 -2.24
N ARG A 183 16.96 1.99 -1.32
CA ARG A 183 16.42 0.65 -1.06
C ARG A 183 15.61 0.12 -2.24
N TRP A 184 14.74 0.93 -2.82
CA TRP A 184 13.92 0.53 -3.97
C TRP A 184 14.76 0.39 -5.24
N GLU A 185 15.75 1.27 -5.44
CA GLU A 185 16.69 1.13 -6.55
C GLU A 185 17.50 -0.16 -6.43
N ALA A 186 18.01 -0.51 -5.24
CA ALA A 186 18.70 -1.78 -5.04
C ALA A 186 17.80 -2.98 -5.37
N ALA A 187 16.51 -2.93 -4.99
CA ALA A 187 15.55 -3.98 -5.31
C ALA A 187 15.30 -4.09 -6.84
N ARG A 188 15.18 -2.98 -7.55
CA ARG A 188 15.01 -2.96 -9.01
C ARG A 188 16.25 -3.49 -9.74
N ARG A 189 17.45 -3.12 -9.28
CA ARG A 189 18.73 -3.60 -9.85
C ARG A 189 18.86 -5.13 -9.76
N ILE A 190 18.35 -5.75 -8.71
CA ILE A 190 18.32 -7.23 -8.62
C ILE A 190 17.49 -7.82 -9.77
N ILE A 191 16.33 -7.23 -10.07
CA ILE A 191 15.46 -7.68 -11.17
C ILE A 191 16.14 -7.43 -12.52
N GLU A 192 16.68 -6.23 -12.73
CA GLU A 192 17.38 -5.86 -13.96
C GLU A 192 18.53 -6.82 -14.25
N LEU A 193 19.41 -7.05 -13.26
CA LEU A 193 20.53 -7.99 -13.40
C LEU A 193 20.06 -9.42 -13.73
N GLY A 194 18.97 -9.88 -13.08
CA GLY A 194 18.39 -11.19 -13.39
C GLY A 194 17.93 -11.28 -14.85
N ARG A 195 17.25 -10.27 -15.33
CA ARG A 195 16.76 -10.19 -16.73
C ARG A 195 17.90 -10.08 -17.74
N ASP A 196 18.87 -9.21 -17.49
CA ASP A 196 20.02 -8.97 -18.37
C ASP A 196 20.85 -10.24 -18.58
N HIS A 197 20.89 -11.12 -17.57
CA HIS A 197 21.60 -12.41 -17.63
C HIS A 197 20.70 -13.60 -17.99
N GLY A 198 19.42 -13.37 -18.30
CA GLY A 198 18.48 -14.43 -18.67
C GLY A 198 18.21 -15.45 -17.56
N LEU A 199 18.33 -15.04 -16.30
CA LEU A 199 18.10 -15.93 -15.17
C LEU A 199 16.62 -16.27 -15.03
N PRO A 200 16.26 -17.48 -14.57
CA PRO A 200 14.90 -17.80 -14.15
C PRO A 200 14.41 -16.84 -13.06
N GLU A 201 13.15 -16.43 -13.12
CA GLU A 201 12.57 -15.46 -12.15
C GLU A 201 12.83 -15.87 -10.69
N ALA A 202 12.69 -17.14 -10.36
CA ALA A 202 12.89 -17.65 -9.00
C ALA A 202 14.30 -17.36 -8.46
N GLU A 203 15.33 -17.28 -9.31
CA GLU A 203 16.72 -17.08 -8.89
C GLU A 203 16.97 -15.64 -8.43
N TYR A 204 16.47 -14.63 -9.17
CA TYR A 204 16.65 -13.23 -8.78
C TYR A 204 15.57 -12.74 -7.81
N MET A 205 14.43 -13.41 -7.74
CA MET A 205 13.42 -13.08 -6.74
C MET A 205 13.80 -13.52 -5.32
N LEU A 206 14.63 -14.56 -5.16
CA LEU A 206 15.06 -14.98 -3.82
C LEU A 206 15.88 -13.90 -3.07
N PRO A 207 16.98 -13.35 -3.62
CA PRO A 207 17.70 -12.25 -2.96
C PRO A 207 16.82 -11.01 -2.76
N LEU A 208 15.89 -10.74 -3.67
CA LEU A 208 14.93 -9.66 -3.51
C LEU A 208 14.02 -9.88 -2.30
N GLN A 209 13.49 -11.09 -2.11
CA GLN A 209 12.65 -11.42 -0.95
C GLN A 209 13.41 -11.39 0.37
N ILE A 210 14.68 -11.81 0.37
CA ILE A 210 15.56 -11.67 1.55
C ILE A 210 15.69 -10.19 1.89
N ASN A 211 15.95 -9.33 0.91
CA ASN A 211 16.05 -7.88 1.09
C ASN A 211 14.75 -7.29 1.65
N GLN A 212 13.59 -7.65 1.07
CA GLN A 212 12.28 -7.19 1.57
C GLN A 212 12.00 -7.67 3.00
N THR A 213 12.40 -8.90 3.33
CA THR A 213 12.25 -9.48 4.66
C THR A 213 13.07 -8.69 5.69
N LEU A 214 14.33 -8.37 5.37
CA LEU A 214 15.21 -7.59 6.25
C LEU A 214 14.65 -6.19 6.53
N ASN A 215 14.05 -5.53 5.53
CA ASN A 215 13.49 -4.19 5.68
C ASN A 215 12.08 -4.19 6.32
N GLY A 216 11.39 -5.33 6.32
CA GLY A 216 10.04 -5.44 6.89
C GLY A 216 10.00 -5.37 8.42
N LYS A 217 11.12 -5.67 9.09
CA LYS A 217 11.30 -5.58 10.53
C LYS A 217 12.61 -4.86 10.86
N SER A 218 12.81 -4.51 12.14
CA SER A 218 14.04 -3.82 12.54
C SER A 218 15.22 -4.79 12.71
N PRO A 219 16.47 -4.30 12.61
CA PRO A 219 17.66 -5.08 12.97
C PRO A 219 17.61 -5.64 14.40
N ASP A 220 17.00 -4.89 15.33
CA ASP A 220 16.82 -5.32 16.72
C ASP A 220 15.95 -6.59 16.81
N PHE A 221 14.89 -6.68 15.99
CA PHE A 221 14.07 -7.90 15.92
C PHE A 221 14.89 -9.11 15.49
N PHE A 222 15.64 -9.00 14.39
CA PHE A 222 16.42 -10.11 13.87
C PHE A 222 17.54 -10.53 14.84
N SER A 223 18.18 -9.56 15.50
CA SER A 223 19.29 -9.84 16.41
C SER A 223 18.88 -10.46 17.73
N ARG A 224 17.68 -10.15 18.25
CA ARG A 224 17.24 -10.58 19.58
C ARG A 224 16.20 -11.67 19.59
N GLU A 225 15.41 -11.76 18.53
CA GLU A 225 14.24 -12.65 18.51
C GLU A 225 14.35 -13.81 17.50
N MET A 226 15.42 -13.83 16.69
CA MET A 226 15.67 -14.92 15.74
C MET A 226 16.95 -15.67 16.09
N SER A 227 16.84 -16.99 16.10
CA SER A 227 17.99 -17.91 16.18
C SER A 227 18.56 -18.20 14.79
N ARG A 228 19.72 -18.87 14.73
CA ARG A 228 20.27 -19.39 13.44
C ARG A 228 19.34 -20.40 12.78
N GLU A 229 18.64 -21.21 13.56
CA GLU A 229 17.66 -22.18 13.07
C GLU A 229 16.48 -21.48 12.41
N ASP A 230 15.91 -20.43 13.08
CA ASP A 230 14.84 -19.61 12.50
C ASP A 230 15.25 -18.99 11.15
N VAL A 231 16.49 -18.53 11.00
CA VAL A 231 16.99 -17.99 9.73
C VAL A 231 17.09 -19.09 8.68
N THR A 232 17.54 -20.30 9.05
CA THR A 232 17.62 -21.44 8.11
C THR A 232 16.23 -21.81 7.60
N ASP A 233 15.24 -21.88 8.47
CA ASP A 233 13.86 -22.20 8.09
C ASP A 233 13.21 -21.06 7.28
N LEU A 234 13.50 -19.82 7.61
CA LEU A 234 13.08 -18.67 6.80
C LEU A 234 13.61 -18.77 5.37
N LEU A 235 14.91 -19.04 5.19
CA LEU A 235 15.52 -19.17 3.85
C LEU A 235 14.92 -20.32 3.05
N LYS A 236 14.66 -21.47 3.66
CA LYS A 236 13.96 -22.60 3.01
C LYS A 236 12.57 -22.20 2.54
N ASN A 237 11.82 -21.44 3.40
CA ASN A 237 10.50 -20.97 3.04
C ASN A 237 10.54 -19.97 1.88
N LEU A 238 11.51 -19.05 1.87
CA LEU A 238 11.69 -18.09 0.75
C LEU A 238 12.04 -18.79 -0.55
N GLN A 239 12.86 -19.86 -0.52
CA GLN A 239 13.19 -20.68 -1.70
C GLN A 239 11.98 -21.38 -2.30
N SER A 240 10.94 -21.70 -1.51
CA SER A 240 9.72 -22.34 -1.98
C SER A 240 8.69 -21.37 -2.56
N TYR A 241 9.01 -20.09 -2.59
CA TYR A 241 8.13 -19.02 -3.07
C TYR A 241 7.72 -19.20 -4.53
N LYS A 242 6.45 -18.96 -4.80
CA LYS A 242 5.90 -18.84 -6.15
C LYS A 242 5.28 -17.45 -6.30
N PRO A 243 5.59 -16.72 -7.37
CA PRO A 243 5.17 -15.32 -7.54
C PRO A 243 3.65 -15.10 -7.58
N GLY A 244 2.86 -16.13 -7.87
CA GLY A 244 1.41 -16.02 -7.93
C GLY A 244 0.97 -14.93 -8.91
N ILE A 245 0.08 -14.04 -8.46
CA ILE A 245 -0.41 -12.91 -9.26
C ILE A 245 0.52 -11.68 -9.23
N PHE A 246 1.64 -11.75 -8.47
CA PHE A 246 2.55 -10.63 -8.29
C PHE A 246 4.00 -11.02 -8.66
N PRO A 247 4.26 -11.30 -9.96
CA PRO A 247 5.59 -11.63 -10.47
C PRO A 247 6.53 -10.41 -10.48
N ALA A 248 7.77 -10.64 -10.90
CA ALA A 248 8.81 -9.62 -10.95
C ALA A 248 8.42 -8.37 -11.75
N ASP A 249 7.66 -8.52 -12.84
CA ASP A 249 7.20 -7.40 -13.66
C ASP A 249 6.26 -6.47 -12.87
N ASN A 250 5.34 -7.04 -12.10
CA ASN A 250 4.44 -6.26 -11.24
C ASN A 250 5.21 -5.59 -10.10
N PHE A 251 6.17 -6.30 -9.49
CA PHE A 251 7.06 -5.73 -8.48
C PHE A 251 7.82 -4.53 -9.04
N TYR A 252 8.42 -4.70 -10.22
CA TYR A 252 9.20 -3.65 -10.91
C TYR A 252 8.33 -2.43 -11.23
N CYS A 253 7.13 -2.64 -11.73
CA CYS A 253 6.16 -1.60 -12.06
C CYS A 253 5.77 -0.78 -10.81
N GLN A 254 5.28 -1.42 -9.74
CA GLN A 254 4.87 -0.72 -8.53
C GLN A 254 6.04 -0.08 -7.77
N SER A 255 7.22 -0.69 -7.75
CA SER A 255 8.41 -0.09 -7.13
C SER A 255 8.82 1.20 -7.83
N GLY A 256 8.70 1.27 -9.15
CA GLY A 256 8.90 2.49 -9.93
C GLY A 256 7.93 3.60 -9.54
N ALA A 257 6.67 3.27 -9.30
CA ALA A 257 5.68 4.23 -8.83
C ALA A 257 6.05 4.82 -7.46
N ILE A 258 6.55 3.98 -6.52
CA ILE A 258 6.99 4.44 -5.20
C ILE A 258 8.21 5.36 -5.29
N ILE A 259 9.20 5.04 -6.13
CA ILE A 259 10.41 5.87 -6.32
C ILE A 259 10.03 7.28 -6.78
N ARG A 260 9.04 7.42 -7.64
CA ARG A 260 8.58 8.72 -8.18
C ARG A 260 7.60 9.47 -7.27
N HIS A 261 7.25 8.90 -6.11
CA HIS A 261 6.25 9.48 -5.22
C HIS A 261 6.77 10.71 -4.46
N ASP A 262 6.15 11.85 -4.71
CA ASP A 262 6.32 13.09 -3.94
C ASP A 262 5.10 13.99 -4.16
N ILE A 263 4.27 14.17 -3.11
CA ILE A 263 3.09 15.05 -3.21
C ILE A 263 3.45 16.54 -3.25
N SER A 264 4.70 16.92 -2.95
CA SER A 264 5.10 18.34 -2.98
C SER A 264 5.16 18.92 -4.39
N ARG A 265 5.16 18.05 -5.43
CA ARG A 265 5.07 18.50 -6.82
C ARG A 265 3.80 19.32 -7.12
N HIS A 266 2.72 19.15 -6.37
CA HIS A 266 1.52 19.98 -6.47
C HIS A 266 1.72 21.42 -6.00
N ASP A 267 2.83 21.72 -5.33
CA ASP A 267 3.16 23.01 -4.76
C ASP A 267 4.58 23.45 -5.11
N ASN A 268 5.02 23.21 -6.35
CA ASN A 268 6.36 23.53 -6.87
C ASN A 268 7.50 22.89 -6.08
N ASN A 269 7.32 21.64 -5.66
CA ASN A 269 8.26 20.86 -4.85
C ASN A 269 8.57 21.50 -3.47
N ASP A 270 7.60 22.21 -2.90
CA ASP A 270 7.68 22.75 -1.54
C ASP A 270 6.86 21.90 -0.56
N PRO A 271 7.49 20.99 0.23
CA PRO A 271 6.78 20.11 1.17
C PRO A 271 6.07 20.86 2.30
N GLU A 272 6.55 22.06 2.65
CA GLU A 272 5.92 22.87 3.70
C GLU A 272 4.63 23.50 3.20
N ARG A 273 4.65 24.03 1.98
CA ARG A 273 3.47 24.59 1.32
C ARG A 273 2.42 23.51 1.14
N THR A 274 2.79 22.32 0.68
CA THR A 274 1.87 21.18 0.54
C THR A 274 1.26 20.78 1.88
N ALA A 275 2.07 20.65 2.93
CA ALA A 275 1.57 20.32 4.25
C ALA A 275 0.57 21.39 4.77
N LYS A 276 0.84 22.66 4.54
CA LYS A 276 -0.05 23.78 4.96
C LYS A 276 -1.32 23.87 4.11
N ARG A 277 -1.29 23.41 2.85
CA ARG A 277 -2.44 23.45 1.93
C ARG A 277 -3.50 22.41 2.27
N ILE A 278 -3.12 21.23 2.71
CA ILE A 278 -4.04 20.15 3.08
C ILE A 278 -4.69 20.51 4.42
N LYS A 279 -6.01 20.78 4.42
CA LYS A 279 -6.76 21.29 5.59
C LYS A 279 -7.68 20.28 6.26
N ILE A 280 -7.93 19.15 5.63
CA ILE A 280 -8.79 18.13 6.22
C ILE A 280 -8.13 17.53 7.48
N PRO A 281 -8.90 17.06 8.46
CA PRO A 281 -8.37 16.33 9.60
C PRO A 281 -7.59 15.09 9.17
N LEU A 282 -6.37 14.94 9.72
CA LEU A 282 -5.49 13.80 9.43
C LEU A 282 -5.13 13.04 10.72
N LEU A 283 -5.10 11.72 10.63
CA LEU A 283 -4.45 10.84 11.59
C LEU A 283 -3.32 10.10 10.89
N LEU A 284 -2.08 10.40 11.26
CA LEU A 284 -0.89 9.69 10.80
C LEU A 284 -0.43 8.71 11.87
N ILE A 285 -0.11 7.48 11.44
CA ILE A 285 0.39 6.42 12.33
C ILE A 285 1.70 5.91 11.77
N VAL A 286 2.78 6.03 12.52
CA VAL A 286 4.13 5.62 12.11
C VAL A 286 4.74 4.67 13.14
N ASN A 287 5.66 3.81 12.71
CA ASN A 287 6.56 3.11 13.63
C ASN A 287 7.97 3.69 13.45
N LYS A 288 8.61 4.11 14.57
CA LYS A 288 9.96 4.69 14.52
C LYS A 288 11.00 3.76 13.90
N GLN A 289 10.81 2.45 14.07
CA GLN A 289 11.72 1.43 13.59
C GLN A 289 11.29 0.85 12.23
N ASP A 290 10.54 1.61 11.44
CA ASP A 290 10.18 1.22 10.08
C ASP A 290 11.36 1.45 9.14
N HIS A 291 11.86 0.35 8.54
CA HIS A 291 12.94 0.35 7.55
C HIS A 291 12.43 0.04 6.14
N LEU A 292 11.12 -0.17 5.98
CA LEU A 292 10.51 -0.38 4.67
C LEU A 292 10.01 0.93 4.05
N VAL A 293 9.44 1.80 4.90
CA VAL A 293 9.06 3.18 4.58
C VAL A 293 9.56 4.08 5.70
N ALA A 294 10.52 4.94 5.39
CA ALA A 294 11.12 5.83 6.38
C ALA A 294 10.05 6.71 7.06
N PRO A 295 9.96 6.74 8.40
CA PRO A 295 8.88 7.43 9.09
C PRO A 295 9.05 8.95 9.16
N TRP A 296 10.28 9.46 8.96
CA TRP A 296 10.63 10.86 9.17
C TRP A 296 9.85 11.84 8.28
N PRO A 297 9.68 11.61 6.96
CA PRO A 297 8.91 12.56 6.15
C PRO A 297 7.45 12.68 6.59
N ALA A 298 6.84 11.58 7.06
CA ALA A 298 5.47 11.62 7.60
C ALA A 298 5.40 12.36 8.94
N MET A 299 6.40 12.20 9.81
CA MET A 299 6.48 12.90 11.09
C MET A 299 6.70 14.41 10.89
N GLU A 300 7.58 14.80 9.97
CA GLU A 300 7.79 16.20 9.58
C GLU A 300 6.52 16.82 8.98
N PHE A 301 5.85 16.08 8.10
CA PHE A 301 4.58 16.49 7.52
C PHE A 301 3.54 16.71 8.61
N ALA A 302 3.38 15.77 9.56
CA ALA A 302 2.46 15.91 10.68
C ALA A 302 2.70 17.19 11.48
N LYS A 303 3.98 17.48 11.78
CA LYS A 303 4.38 18.70 12.51
C LYS A 303 3.99 19.98 11.76
N LYS A 304 4.20 20.02 10.43
CA LYS A 304 3.92 21.20 9.59
C LYS A 304 2.44 21.36 9.30
N ASN A 305 1.70 20.25 9.16
CA ASN A 305 0.27 20.21 8.87
C ASN A 305 -0.59 20.40 10.12
N GLY A 306 -0.11 20.03 11.31
CA GLY A 306 -0.90 19.94 12.54
C GLY A 306 -1.71 18.64 12.66
N ALA A 307 -1.39 17.61 11.88
CA ALA A 307 -2.05 16.32 11.92
C ALA A 307 -1.90 15.62 13.28
N LYS A 308 -2.91 14.84 13.66
CA LYS A 308 -2.77 13.91 14.79
C LYS A 308 -1.75 12.83 14.44
N LEU A 309 -0.75 12.65 15.30
CA LEU A 309 0.32 11.66 15.09
C LEU A 309 0.29 10.60 16.19
N LEU A 310 0.13 9.34 15.80
CA LEU A 310 0.34 8.18 16.66
C LEU A 310 1.70 7.54 16.31
N VAL A 311 2.62 7.61 17.25
CA VAL A 311 3.93 6.99 17.08
C VAL A 311 3.95 5.65 17.81
N LEU A 312 4.28 4.59 17.08
CA LEU A 312 4.63 3.28 17.59
C LEU A 312 6.14 3.21 17.72
N ASP A 313 6.61 2.46 18.73
CA ASP A 313 8.03 2.26 18.97
C ASP A 313 8.27 0.79 19.36
N ASN A 314 8.16 -0.06 18.34
CA ASN A 314 8.40 -1.49 18.51
C ASN A 314 9.30 -2.02 17.39
N ASN A 315 10.02 -3.11 17.69
CA ASN A 315 11.00 -3.69 16.79
C ASN A 315 10.40 -4.49 15.61
N ARG A 316 9.09 -4.49 15.45
CA ARG A 316 8.42 -5.16 14.31
C ARG A 316 8.50 -4.33 13.03
N GLY A 317 9.14 -3.15 13.05
CA GLY A 317 9.38 -2.33 11.87
C GLY A 317 8.09 -1.92 11.16
N HIS A 318 8.02 -2.13 9.86
CA HIS A 318 6.84 -1.84 9.04
C HIS A 318 5.59 -2.61 9.50
N LEU A 319 5.78 -3.82 10.02
CA LEU A 319 4.71 -4.65 10.55
C LEU A 319 4.32 -4.33 12.00
N GLY A 320 4.91 -3.31 12.60
CA GLY A 320 4.59 -2.85 13.95
C GLY A 320 3.13 -2.49 14.17
N ILE A 321 2.42 -2.13 13.11
CA ILE A 321 0.97 -1.88 13.10
C ILE A 321 0.19 -3.12 13.56
N THR A 322 0.51 -4.29 13.01
CA THR A 322 -0.17 -5.54 13.35
C THR A 322 0.20 -6.04 14.75
N HIS A 323 1.39 -5.70 15.23
CA HIS A 323 1.81 -6.02 16.59
C HIS A 323 1.01 -5.23 17.64
N GLU A 324 0.73 -3.96 17.39
CA GLU A 324 -0.07 -3.08 18.25
C GLU A 324 -1.49 -2.84 17.67
N ILE A 325 -2.06 -3.83 16.98
CA ILE A 325 -3.31 -3.66 16.21
C ILE A 325 -4.48 -3.14 17.05
N ALA A 326 -4.58 -3.51 18.31
CA ALA A 326 -5.64 -3.04 19.20
C ALA A 326 -5.54 -1.53 19.48
N LYS A 327 -4.33 -1.01 19.67
CA LYS A 327 -4.05 0.41 19.87
C LYS A 327 -4.34 1.20 18.60
N VAL A 328 -3.87 0.70 17.46
CA VAL A 328 -4.07 1.30 16.15
C VAL A 328 -5.56 1.35 15.81
N ARG A 329 -6.26 0.23 15.91
CA ARG A 329 -7.71 0.15 15.69
C ARG A 329 -8.50 1.12 16.57
N LYS A 330 -8.16 1.22 17.87
CA LYS A 330 -8.82 2.16 18.79
C LYS A 330 -8.63 3.61 18.35
N ALA A 331 -7.40 3.97 17.95
CA ALA A 331 -7.09 5.32 17.47
C ALA A 331 -7.86 5.66 16.18
N MET A 332 -7.82 4.75 15.19
CA MET A 332 -8.49 4.93 13.91
C MET A 332 -10.01 5.04 14.07
N ASN A 333 -10.64 4.08 14.76
CA ASN A 333 -12.10 4.11 14.93
C ASN A 333 -12.56 5.33 15.74
N ARG A 334 -11.79 5.74 16.75
CA ARG A 334 -12.09 7.01 17.47
C ARG A 334 -12.02 8.22 16.54
N PHE A 335 -10.99 8.29 15.70
CA PHE A 335 -10.79 9.38 14.76
C PHE A 335 -11.89 9.43 13.68
N LEU A 336 -12.21 8.27 13.09
CA LEU A 336 -13.23 8.16 12.05
C LEU A 336 -14.64 8.52 12.55
N ARG A 337 -14.93 8.29 13.83
CA ARG A 337 -16.23 8.62 14.44
C ARG A 337 -16.36 10.10 14.87
N GLN A 338 -15.29 10.88 14.92
CA GLN A 338 -15.37 12.31 15.20
C GLN A 338 -16.03 13.03 14.02
N ARG A 339 -16.94 13.97 14.31
CA ARG A 339 -17.54 14.86 13.30
C ARG A 339 -16.55 15.92 12.85
#